data_5ba189e1b47c5746290bf90297889cb0
#
_entry.id   5ba189e1b47c5746290bf90297889cb0
#
_cell.length_a   1.000
_cell.length_b   1.000
_cell.length_c   1.000
_cell.angle_alpha   90.00
_cell.angle_beta   90.00
_cell.angle_gamma   90.00
#
_symmetry.space_group_name_H-M   'P 1'
#
loop_
_entity.id
_entity.type
_entity.pdbx_description
1 polymer ?
#
loop_
_entity_poly.entity_id
_entity_poly.type
_entity_poly.pdbx_seq_one_letter_code
_entity_poly.pdbx_strand_id
1 'polypeptide(L)'
;MQMAFYGFSDGAFYHTLNLASATWVLYSLAEDLVSLGAVCIGPATNNITEYQAIIGILTKATSQDVCNLVVLMDSQLVVCHLNHVYTIRNLVLLHLFQRVCLLERSFEIITYRHIPREHNVVAHSLANYILDWHISHS
;
A
#
# COMPACT_ATOMS: atom_id res chain seq x y z
N MET A 1 -16.62 -17.44 10.73
CA MET A 1 -15.90 -16.17 10.79
C MET A 1 -14.59 -16.29 10.04
N GLN A 2 -14.33 -15.39 9.11
CA GLN A 2 -13.10 -15.41 8.35
C GLN A 2 -11.93 -14.95 9.21
N MET A 3 -10.79 -15.62 9.08
CA MET A 3 -9.56 -15.23 9.76
C MET A 3 -8.96 -13.98 9.09
N ALA A 4 -8.20 -13.20 9.83
CA ALA A 4 -7.56 -12.01 9.31
C ALA A 4 -6.46 -12.36 8.31
N PHE A 5 -6.36 -11.57 7.24
CA PHE A 5 -5.23 -11.56 6.33
C PHE A 5 -4.35 -10.37 6.67
N TYR A 6 -3.09 -10.45 6.34
CA TYR A 6 -2.12 -9.38 6.59
C TYR A 6 -1.55 -8.88 5.28
N GLY A 7 -1.56 -7.57 5.11
CA GLY A 7 -1.00 -6.93 3.94
C GLY A 7 0.13 -5.98 4.32
N PHE A 8 1.19 -5.98 3.52
CA PHE A 8 2.28 -5.01 3.64
C PHE A 8 2.27 -4.15 2.40
N SER A 9 2.29 -2.84 2.57
CA SER A 9 2.34 -1.90 1.45
C SER A 9 3.52 -0.96 1.62
N ASP A 10 4.11 -0.56 0.49
CA ASP A 10 5.22 0.39 0.49
C ASP A 10 5.27 1.14 -0.83
N GLY A 11 5.95 2.28 -0.80
CA GLY A 11 6.26 3.05 -1.97
C GLY A 11 7.75 3.35 -2.02
N ALA A 12 8.28 3.50 -3.21
CA ALA A 12 9.64 3.96 -3.41
C ALA A 12 9.65 5.06 -4.45
N PHE A 13 10.54 6.03 -4.30
CA PHE A 13 10.63 7.16 -5.18
C PHE A 13 12.09 7.42 -5.55
N TYR A 14 12.34 7.56 -6.84
CA TYR A 14 13.66 7.84 -7.37
C TYR A 14 13.70 9.30 -7.83
N HIS A 15 14.23 10.17 -6.98
CA HIS A 15 14.20 11.63 -7.20
C HIS A 15 14.88 12.05 -8.50
N THR A 16 16.01 11.44 -8.82
CA THR A 16 16.81 11.81 -9.99
C THR A 16 16.05 11.62 -11.31
N LEU A 17 15.22 10.57 -11.39
CA LEU A 17 14.49 10.24 -12.59
C LEU A 17 12.98 10.52 -12.48
N ASN A 18 12.56 11.07 -11.34
CA ASN A 18 11.16 11.39 -11.08
C ASN A 18 10.23 10.19 -11.33
N LEU A 19 10.62 9.01 -10.83
CA LEU A 19 9.86 7.79 -10.93
C LEU A 19 9.45 7.28 -9.55
N ALA A 20 8.28 6.70 -9.47
CA ALA A 20 7.76 6.10 -8.25
C ALA A 20 7.24 4.69 -8.52
N SER A 21 7.32 3.82 -7.52
CA SER A 21 6.69 2.50 -7.58
C SER A 21 5.93 2.21 -6.30
N ALA A 22 4.76 1.60 -6.45
CA ALA A 22 3.91 1.17 -5.35
C ALA A 22 3.88 -0.36 -5.33
N THR A 23 4.02 -0.95 -4.14
CA THR A 23 4.08 -2.40 -3.99
C THR A 23 3.21 -2.85 -2.83
N TRP A 24 2.77 -4.10 -2.91
CA TRP A 24 2.03 -4.72 -1.81
C TRP A 24 2.26 -6.23 -1.80
N VAL A 25 2.13 -6.80 -0.60
CA VAL A 25 2.25 -8.24 -0.39
C VAL A 25 1.09 -8.65 0.53
N LEU A 26 0.37 -9.70 0.18
CA LEU A 26 -0.78 -10.19 0.93
C LEU A 26 -0.50 -11.61 1.43
N TYR A 27 -0.61 -11.79 2.75
CA TYR A 27 -0.41 -13.07 3.42
C TYR A 27 -1.67 -13.51 4.14
N SER A 28 -1.92 -14.83 4.14
CA SER A 28 -2.94 -15.41 5.00
C SER A 28 -2.46 -15.43 6.46
N LEU A 29 -3.38 -15.72 7.40
CA LEU A 29 -3.02 -15.86 8.81
C LEU A 29 -2.02 -17.01 9.04
N ALA A 30 -2.02 -18.03 8.18
CA ALA A 30 -1.04 -19.12 8.23
C ALA A 30 0.32 -18.73 7.63
N GLU A 31 0.52 -17.44 7.32
CA GLU A 31 1.75 -16.90 6.74
C GLU A 31 2.04 -17.39 5.31
N ASP A 32 1.02 -17.92 4.63
CA ASP A 32 1.16 -18.27 3.22
C ASP A 32 1.01 -17.04 2.34
N LEU A 33 1.91 -16.87 1.38
CA LEU A 33 1.84 -15.80 0.41
C LEU A 33 0.62 -16.02 -0.49
N VAL A 34 -0.34 -15.10 -0.42
CA VAL A 34 -1.57 -15.17 -1.23
C VAL A 34 -1.39 -14.41 -2.53
N SER A 35 -0.77 -13.23 -2.47
CA SER A 35 -0.59 -12.39 -3.64
C SER A 35 0.49 -11.36 -3.38
N LEU A 36 1.13 -10.92 -4.44
CA LEU A 36 1.99 -9.74 -4.42
C LEU A 36 1.76 -8.94 -5.68
N GLY A 37 2.00 -7.65 -5.60
CA GLY A 37 1.83 -6.77 -6.75
C GLY A 37 2.77 -5.59 -6.68
N ALA A 38 3.05 -5.04 -7.84
CA ALA A 38 3.90 -3.87 -7.95
C ALA A 38 3.55 -3.11 -9.22
N VAL A 39 3.62 -1.78 -9.14
CA VAL A 39 3.36 -0.94 -10.29
C VAL A 39 4.30 0.27 -10.26
N CYS A 40 4.87 0.58 -11.40
CA CYS A 40 5.59 1.83 -11.60
C CYS A 40 4.57 2.88 -12.07
N ILE A 41 4.43 3.96 -11.30
CA ILE A 41 3.39 4.96 -11.53
C ILE A 41 3.91 6.27 -12.11
N GLY A 42 5.18 6.30 -12.53
CA GLY A 42 5.78 7.51 -13.08
C GLY A 42 5.98 8.59 -12.02
N PRO A 43 5.90 9.88 -12.39
CA PRO A 43 6.10 10.96 -11.43
C PRO A 43 5.00 10.99 -10.37
N ALA A 44 5.41 10.91 -9.10
CA ALA A 44 4.49 11.01 -7.97
C ALA A 44 5.26 11.34 -6.69
N THR A 45 4.60 11.95 -5.71
CA THR A 45 5.19 12.17 -4.40
C THR A 45 5.20 10.90 -3.58
N ASN A 46 5.99 10.85 -2.50
CA ASN A 46 6.01 9.71 -1.59
C ASN A 46 4.61 9.38 -1.06
N ASN A 47 3.85 10.38 -0.65
CA ASN A 47 2.52 10.17 -0.09
C ASN A 47 1.54 9.64 -1.13
N ILE A 48 1.58 10.15 -2.35
CA ILE A 48 0.76 9.63 -3.46
C ILE A 48 1.09 8.17 -3.71
N THR A 49 2.39 7.84 -3.74
CA THR A 49 2.85 6.47 -3.96
C THR A 49 2.37 5.52 -2.88
N GLU A 50 2.44 5.95 -1.60
CA GLU A 50 1.94 5.16 -0.47
C GLU A 50 0.44 4.90 -0.61
N TYR A 51 -0.36 5.90 -0.98
CA TYR A 51 -1.79 5.72 -1.21
C TYR A 51 -2.08 4.76 -2.37
N GLN A 52 -1.30 4.82 -3.44
CA GLN A 52 -1.47 3.90 -4.57
C GLN A 52 -1.17 2.45 -4.17
N ALA A 53 -0.20 2.23 -3.29
CA ALA A 53 0.09 0.89 -2.76
C ALA A 53 -1.10 0.36 -1.94
N ILE A 54 -1.73 1.21 -1.14
CA ILE A 54 -2.91 0.83 -0.36
C ILE A 54 -4.08 0.51 -1.27
N ILE A 55 -4.34 1.34 -2.27
CA ILE A 55 -5.40 1.08 -3.25
C ILE A 55 -5.15 -0.27 -3.94
N GLY A 56 -3.90 -0.57 -4.29
CA GLY A 56 -3.53 -1.83 -4.90
C GLY A 56 -3.84 -3.03 -4.01
N ILE A 57 -3.43 -2.98 -2.73
CA ILE A 57 -3.65 -4.10 -1.82
C ILE A 57 -5.14 -4.29 -1.50
N LEU A 58 -5.90 -3.21 -1.32
CA LEU A 58 -7.34 -3.32 -1.06
C LEU A 58 -8.07 -3.89 -2.26
N THR A 59 -7.73 -3.46 -3.46
CA THR A 59 -8.31 -3.99 -4.69
C THR A 59 -8.03 -5.48 -4.83
N LYS A 60 -6.80 -5.89 -4.59
CA LYS A 60 -6.40 -7.30 -4.69
C LYS A 60 -7.09 -8.15 -3.63
N ALA A 61 -7.11 -7.68 -2.38
CA ALA A 61 -7.76 -8.40 -1.29
C ALA A 61 -9.26 -8.57 -1.55
N THR A 62 -9.92 -7.54 -2.07
CA THR A 62 -11.33 -7.64 -2.45
C THR A 62 -11.54 -8.71 -3.52
N SER A 63 -10.66 -8.79 -4.52
CA SER A 63 -10.74 -9.81 -5.58
C SER A 63 -10.53 -11.23 -5.06
N GLN A 64 -9.92 -11.40 -3.90
CA GLN A 64 -9.69 -12.67 -3.25
C GLN A 64 -10.73 -12.97 -2.16
N ASP A 65 -11.81 -12.19 -2.09
CA ASP A 65 -12.88 -12.33 -1.10
C ASP A 65 -12.40 -12.22 0.35
N VAL A 66 -11.36 -11.43 0.58
CA VAL A 66 -10.85 -11.15 1.93
C VAL A 66 -11.80 -10.18 2.63
N CYS A 67 -12.34 -10.56 3.78
CA CYS A 67 -13.27 -9.72 4.55
C CYS A 67 -12.62 -9.05 5.76
N ASN A 68 -11.52 -9.59 6.26
CA ASN A 68 -10.81 -9.07 7.43
C ASN A 68 -9.33 -8.89 7.05
N LEU A 69 -8.88 -7.63 6.99
CA LEU A 69 -7.54 -7.29 6.53
C LEU A 69 -6.86 -6.35 7.50
N VAL A 70 -5.61 -6.67 7.83
CA VAL A 70 -4.71 -5.77 8.56
C VAL A 70 -3.66 -5.28 7.56
N VAL A 71 -3.61 -3.97 7.32
CA VAL A 71 -2.62 -3.36 6.42
C VAL A 71 -1.50 -2.75 7.26
N LEU A 72 -0.29 -3.18 6.99
CA LEU A 72 0.92 -2.75 7.69
C LEU A 72 1.76 -1.90 6.74
N MET A 73 2.20 -0.74 7.19
CA MET A 73 2.98 0.19 6.37
C MET A 73 3.91 1.02 7.23
N ASP A 74 4.96 1.55 6.64
CA ASP A 74 5.95 2.35 7.35
C ASP A 74 5.73 3.86 7.23
N SER A 75 4.68 4.31 6.56
CA SER A 75 4.32 5.72 6.50
C SER A 75 3.39 6.09 7.64
N GLN A 76 3.92 6.68 8.69
CA GLN A 76 3.13 7.11 9.84
C GLN A 76 2.07 8.14 9.46
N LEU A 77 2.41 9.06 8.55
CA LEU A 77 1.47 10.09 8.10
C LEU A 77 0.23 9.47 7.44
N VAL A 78 0.43 8.52 6.54
CA VAL A 78 -0.68 7.88 5.84
C VAL A 78 -1.51 7.03 6.80
N VAL A 79 -0.87 6.30 7.73
CA VAL A 79 -1.59 5.55 8.77
C VAL A 79 -2.48 6.49 9.59
N CYS A 80 -1.96 7.66 9.97
CA CYS A 80 -2.74 8.65 10.73
C CYS A 80 -3.90 9.23 9.91
N HIS A 81 -3.72 9.42 8.61
CA HIS A 81 -4.81 9.82 7.72
C HIS A 81 -5.91 8.75 7.69
N LEU A 82 -5.53 7.49 7.49
CA LEU A 82 -6.48 6.39 7.34
C LEU A 82 -7.19 6.06 8.66
N ASN A 83 -6.55 6.33 9.79
CA ASN A 83 -7.14 6.14 11.12
C ASN A 83 -7.87 7.41 11.62
N HIS A 84 -8.02 8.42 10.76
CA HIS A 84 -8.73 9.66 11.06
C HIS A 84 -8.11 10.48 12.21
N VAL A 85 -6.78 10.32 12.42
CA VAL A 85 -6.04 11.08 13.44
C VAL A 85 -5.64 12.45 12.91
N TYR A 86 -5.23 12.53 11.62
CA TYR A 86 -4.84 13.77 10.98
C TYR A 86 -5.84 14.14 9.88
N THR A 87 -6.09 15.44 9.72
CA THR A 87 -6.90 15.98 8.63
C THR A 87 -6.07 16.07 7.36
N ILE A 88 -6.64 15.62 6.24
CA ILE A 88 -5.98 15.70 4.94
C ILE A 88 -6.36 17.03 4.29
N ARG A 89 -5.35 17.86 3.98
CA ARG A 89 -5.56 19.18 3.37
C ARG A 89 -5.18 19.23 1.90
N ASN A 90 -4.28 18.36 1.46
CA ASN A 90 -3.88 18.26 0.06
C ASN A 90 -5.01 17.62 -0.74
N LEU A 91 -5.47 18.30 -1.81
CA LEU A 91 -6.62 17.84 -2.59
C LEU A 91 -6.37 16.53 -3.31
N VAL A 92 -5.16 16.28 -3.79
CA VAL A 92 -4.82 15.02 -4.46
C VAL A 92 -4.87 13.88 -3.47
N LEU A 93 -4.28 14.05 -2.28
CA LEU A 93 -4.31 13.04 -1.24
C LEU A 93 -5.73 12.80 -0.73
N LEU A 94 -6.53 13.85 -0.62
CA LEU A 94 -7.93 13.72 -0.21
C LEU A 94 -8.72 12.87 -1.20
N HIS A 95 -8.50 13.07 -2.50
CA HIS A 95 -9.12 12.27 -3.54
C HIS A 95 -8.73 10.79 -3.43
N LEU A 96 -7.46 10.51 -3.22
CA LEU A 96 -6.97 9.14 -3.03
C LEU A 96 -7.54 8.52 -1.75
N PHE A 97 -7.60 9.29 -0.68
CA PHE A 97 -8.22 8.86 0.58
C PHE A 97 -9.69 8.47 0.37
N GLN A 98 -10.43 9.26 -0.40
CA GLN A 98 -11.83 8.95 -0.70
C GLN A 98 -11.97 7.65 -1.49
N ARG A 99 -11.04 7.37 -2.42
CA ARG A 99 -11.01 6.08 -3.13
C ARG A 99 -10.77 4.92 -2.17
N VAL A 100 -9.87 5.09 -1.21
CA VAL A 100 -9.64 4.08 -0.17
C VAL A 100 -10.92 3.85 0.64
N CYS A 101 -11.61 4.91 1.04
CA CYS A 101 -12.85 4.80 1.79
C CYS A 101 -13.92 4.00 1.02
N LEU A 102 -13.99 4.17 -0.29
CA LEU A 102 -14.92 3.39 -1.11
C LEU A 102 -14.54 1.91 -1.14
N LEU A 103 -13.25 1.60 -1.26
CA LEU A 103 -12.76 0.22 -1.26
C LEU A 103 -12.97 -0.45 0.09
N GLU A 104 -12.87 0.30 1.19
CA GLU A 104 -13.08 -0.22 2.55
C GLU A 104 -14.47 -0.83 2.74
N ARG A 105 -15.46 -0.41 1.97
CA ARG A 105 -16.83 -0.92 2.07
C ARG A 105 -16.94 -2.41 1.77
N SER A 106 -15.96 -2.98 1.08
CA SER A 106 -15.93 -4.41 0.77
C SER A 106 -15.46 -5.29 1.92
N PHE A 107 -14.98 -4.67 3.01
CA PHE A 107 -14.42 -5.39 4.15
C PHE A 107 -15.35 -5.30 5.35
N GLU A 108 -15.44 -6.38 6.13
CA GLU A 108 -16.08 -6.33 7.44
C GLU A 108 -15.21 -5.58 8.42
N ILE A 109 -13.91 -5.90 8.44
CA ILE A 109 -12.93 -5.28 9.32
C ILE A 109 -11.69 -4.94 8.51
N ILE A 110 -11.25 -3.68 8.61
CA ILE A 110 -9.99 -3.26 8.05
C ILE A 110 -9.25 -2.44 9.11
N THR A 111 -7.97 -2.72 9.27
CA THR A 111 -7.11 -2.08 10.26
C THR A 111 -5.83 -1.61 9.59
N TYR A 112 -5.41 -0.39 9.89
CA TYR A 112 -4.14 0.16 9.41
C TYR A 112 -3.20 0.35 10.57
N ARG A 113 -1.99 -0.19 10.45
CA ARG A 113 -0.97 -0.10 11.49
C ARG A 113 0.37 0.35 10.94
N HIS A 114 1.03 1.22 11.69
CA HIS A 114 2.39 1.62 11.41
C HIS A 114 3.36 0.57 11.91
N ILE A 115 4.34 0.22 11.07
CA ILE A 115 5.46 -0.63 11.44
C ILE A 115 6.77 0.08 11.11
N PRO A 116 7.87 -0.23 11.81
CA PRO A 116 9.18 0.29 11.43
C PRO A 116 9.56 -0.18 10.02
N ARG A 117 10.32 0.64 9.31
CA ARG A 117 10.71 0.36 7.93
C ARG A 117 11.46 -0.95 7.80
N GLU A 118 12.31 -1.28 8.77
CA GLU A 118 13.06 -2.54 8.78
C GLU A 118 12.19 -3.78 8.86
N HIS A 119 10.93 -3.64 9.26
CA HIS A 119 9.96 -4.73 9.27
C HIS A 119 9.15 -4.83 7.98
N ASN A 120 9.27 -3.85 7.09
CA ASN A 120 8.56 -3.82 5.81
C ASN A 120 9.49 -4.22 4.65
N VAL A 121 10.28 -5.25 4.85
CA VAL A 121 11.42 -5.60 3.98
C VAL A 121 10.96 -6.10 2.61
N VAL A 122 9.96 -6.98 2.56
CA VAL A 122 9.54 -7.62 1.30
C VAL A 122 8.96 -6.60 0.34
N ALA A 123 8.00 -5.78 0.80
CA ALA A 123 7.39 -4.76 -0.04
C ALA A 123 8.41 -3.71 -0.48
N HIS A 124 9.31 -3.30 0.42
CA HIS A 124 10.35 -2.33 0.12
C HIS A 124 11.34 -2.85 -0.94
N SER A 125 11.77 -4.09 -0.80
CA SER A 125 12.69 -4.72 -1.76
C SER A 125 12.05 -4.86 -3.14
N LEU A 126 10.77 -5.21 -3.19
CA LEU A 126 10.03 -5.32 -4.44
C LEU A 126 9.89 -3.95 -5.12
N ALA A 127 9.60 -2.89 -4.35
CA ALA A 127 9.51 -1.53 -4.86
C ALA A 127 10.82 -1.10 -5.53
N ASN A 128 11.95 -1.34 -4.87
CA ASN A 128 13.26 -1.01 -5.42
C ASN A 128 13.59 -1.82 -6.67
N TYR A 129 13.25 -3.11 -6.67
CA TYR A 129 13.47 -3.96 -7.85
C TYR A 129 12.71 -3.42 -9.07
N ILE A 130 11.46 -3.03 -8.89
CA ILE A 130 10.63 -2.51 -9.98
C ILE A 130 11.21 -1.20 -10.52
N LEU A 131 11.67 -0.30 -9.65
CA LEU A 131 12.31 0.95 -10.09
C LEU A 131 13.59 0.66 -10.87
N ASP A 132 14.46 -0.21 -10.37
CA ASP A 132 15.72 -0.57 -11.02
C ASP A 132 15.45 -1.20 -12.38
N TRP A 133 14.45 -2.06 -12.49
CA TRP A 133 14.07 -2.67 -13.76
C TRP A 133 13.64 -1.62 -14.78
N HIS A 134 12.79 -0.69 -14.38
CA HIS A 134 12.32 0.39 -15.27
C HIS A 134 13.47 1.28 -15.73
N ILE A 135 14.40 1.62 -14.85
CA ILE A 135 15.58 2.41 -15.19
C ILE A 135 16.42 1.70 -16.25
N SER A 136 16.59 0.39 -16.11
CA SER A 136 17.42 -0.41 -17.02
C SER A 136 16.77 -0.69 -18.37
N HIS A 137 15.44 -0.62 -18.46
CA HIS A 137 14.67 -1.00 -19.65
C HIS A 137 13.88 0.15 -20.29
N SER A 138 14.10 1.35 -19.80
CA SER A 138 13.40 2.54 -20.34
C SER A 138 14.08 3.13 -21.55
#